data_08dc1f42fe0094609a72cb96a2ffcc2f
#
_entry.id   08dc1f42fe0094609a72cb96a2ffcc2f
#
_cell.length_a   1.000
_cell.length_b   1.000
_cell.length_c   1.000
_cell.angle_alpha   90.00
_cell.angle_beta   90.00
_cell.angle_gamma   90.00
#
_symmetry.space_group_name_H-M   'P 1'
#
loop_
_entity.id
_entity.type
_entity.pdbx_description
1 polymer ?
#
loop_
_entity_poly.entity_id
_entity_poly.type
_entity_poly.pdbx_seq_one_letter_code
_entity_poly.pdbx_strand_id
1 'polypeptide(L)'
;MNNEKKLENKTGESKEICLEAVRQDGLSLAFVENQTEEICLEAVKRDPYELIYVKEQTPEICIEAVKQEGMTLEYVKEQTPEICIEAVRQDPYALAFVKEQTFELCLEAVRENGMTLEYVKEQTDLICLEAVKQSGFALQYVKNQTEEICLEAVKQNPYALKYVKKTDRRNLLRSC
;
A
#
# COMPACT_ATOMS: atom_id res chain seq x y z
N MET A 1 -39.91 28.38 2.09
CA MET A 1 -38.84 29.42 2.19
C MET A 1 -38.14 29.25 3.53
N ASN A 2 -36.83 29.08 3.53
CA ASN A 2 -35.89 29.17 4.64
C ASN A 2 -35.62 27.93 5.51
N ASN A 3 -35.07 26.86 4.94
CA ASN A 3 -34.24 25.94 5.71
C ASN A 3 -32.80 25.80 5.15
N GLU A 4 -32.43 26.47 4.06
CA GLU A 4 -31.10 26.44 3.46
C GLU A 4 -30.13 27.47 4.09
N LYS A 5 -30.60 28.43 4.89
CA LYS A 5 -29.77 29.44 5.53
C LYS A 5 -29.23 29.09 6.91
N LYS A 6 -29.36 27.85 7.38
CA LYS A 6 -28.95 27.43 8.74
C LYS A 6 -27.71 26.53 8.80
N LEU A 7 -26.96 26.45 7.72
CA LEU A 7 -25.64 25.82 7.67
C LEU A 7 -24.51 26.86 7.47
N GLU A 8 -24.72 28.07 7.98
CA GLU A 8 -23.61 28.96 8.28
C GLU A 8 -22.91 28.39 9.49
N ASN A 9 -21.77 27.79 9.27
CA ASN A 9 -20.90 27.26 10.29
C ASN A 9 -20.56 28.37 11.31
N LYS A 10 -20.41 28.00 12.58
CA LYS A 10 -20.04 28.91 13.69
C LYS A 10 -18.71 29.66 13.46
N THR A 11 -17.95 29.34 12.41
CA THR A 11 -16.65 29.93 12.05
C THR A 11 -16.72 30.90 10.86
N GLY A 12 -17.87 31.06 10.18
CA GLY A 12 -18.02 31.99 9.06
C GLY A 12 -17.36 31.54 7.74
N GLU A 13 -16.82 30.32 7.68
CA GLU A 13 -16.30 29.75 6.43
C GLU A 13 -17.44 29.20 5.59
N SER A 14 -17.59 29.70 4.37
CA SER A 14 -18.55 29.10 3.45
C SER A 14 -17.92 27.86 2.80
N LYS A 15 -18.73 26.84 2.52
CA LYS A 15 -18.31 25.62 1.82
C LYS A 15 -17.61 25.93 0.50
N GLU A 16 -18.11 26.92 -0.22
CA GLU A 16 -17.55 27.36 -1.50
C GLU A 16 -16.13 27.91 -1.37
N ILE A 17 -15.85 28.67 -0.30
CA ILE A 17 -14.50 29.18 -0.03
C ILE A 17 -13.55 28.02 0.28
N CYS A 18 -13.98 27.05 1.10
CA CYS A 18 -13.16 25.88 1.42
C CYS A 18 -12.87 25.03 0.17
N LEU A 19 -13.89 24.78 -0.68
CA LEU A 19 -13.72 24.06 -1.94
C LEU A 19 -12.75 24.78 -2.87
N GLU A 20 -12.86 26.10 -3.01
CA GLU A 20 -11.94 26.86 -3.84
C GLU A 20 -10.51 26.81 -3.29
N ALA A 21 -10.35 26.92 -1.98
CA ALA A 21 -9.03 26.84 -1.32
C ALA A 21 -8.36 25.49 -1.58
N VAL A 22 -9.06 24.34 -1.37
CA VAL A 22 -8.49 23.00 -1.58
C VAL A 22 -8.23 22.69 -3.06
N ARG A 23 -8.98 23.30 -3.99
CA ARG A 23 -8.72 23.20 -5.43
C ARG A 23 -7.46 23.92 -5.85
N GLN A 24 -7.15 25.03 -5.21
CA GLN A 24 -5.91 25.79 -5.48
C GLN A 24 -4.71 25.10 -4.83
N ASP A 25 -4.85 24.69 -3.57
CA ASP A 25 -3.82 24.03 -2.79
C ASP A 25 -4.46 23.02 -1.82
N GLY A 26 -4.20 21.71 -2.02
CA GLY A 26 -4.71 20.63 -1.17
C GLY A 26 -4.36 20.81 0.30
N LEU A 27 -3.15 21.34 0.62
CA LEU A 27 -2.71 21.65 2.01
C LEU A 27 -3.68 22.54 2.75
N SER A 28 -4.55 23.29 2.03
CA SER A 28 -5.61 24.07 2.64
C SER A 28 -6.57 23.24 3.49
N LEU A 29 -6.69 21.91 3.23
CA LEU A 29 -7.54 21.01 4.01
C LEU A 29 -7.14 20.99 5.50
N ALA A 30 -5.86 21.14 5.81
CA ALA A 30 -5.36 21.18 7.18
C ALA A 30 -5.97 22.33 8.01
N PHE A 31 -6.41 23.40 7.36
CA PHE A 31 -6.98 24.59 7.99
C PHE A 31 -8.51 24.61 7.96
N VAL A 32 -9.15 23.67 7.25
CA VAL A 32 -10.61 23.58 7.19
C VAL A 32 -11.15 22.99 8.49
N GLU A 33 -11.92 23.78 9.27
CA GLU A 33 -12.50 23.28 10.51
C GLU A 33 -13.65 22.29 10.29
N ASN A 34 -14.55 22.62 9.36
CA ASN A 34 -15.72 21.79 9.04
C ASN A 34 -15.51 21.09 7.70
N GLN A 35 -14.79 19.97 7.76
CA GLN A 35 -14.53 19.15 6.60
C GLN A 35 -15.79 18.36 6.21
N THR A 36 -16.33 18.63 5.03
CA THR A 36 -17.36 17.77 4.42
C THR A 36 -16.67 16.72 3.54
N GLU A 37 -17.36 15.61 3.27
CA GLU A 37 -16.84 14.56 2.38
C GLU A 37 -16.43 15.12 1.01
N GLU A 38 -17.24 16.02 0.43
CA GLU A 38 -16.95 16.67 -0.84
C GLU A 38 -15.63 17.47 -0.81
N ILE A 39 -15.40 18.24 0.28
CA ILE A 39 -14.15 19.01 0.45
C ILE A 39 -12.96 18.06 0.57
N CYS A 40 -13.10 16.98 1.36
CA CYS A 40 -12.04 15.98 1.53
C CYS A 40 -11.74 15.26 0.21
N LEU A 41 -12.76 14.86 -0.55
CA LEU A 41 -12.58 14.23 -1.86
C LEU A 41 -11.89 15.16 -2.86
N GLU A 42 -12.26 16.44 -2.92
CA GLU A 42 -11.59 17.41 -3.80
C GLU A 42 -10.10 17.58 -3.42
N ALA A 43 -9.79 17.64 -2.12
CA ALA A 43 -8.41 17.73 -1.65
C ALA A 43 -7.61 16.47 -2.03
N VAL A 44 -8.15 15.29 -1.73
CA VAL A 44 -7.50 14.00 -2.02
C VAL A 44 -7.35 13.73 -3.53
N LYS A 45 -8.32 14.16 -4.36
CA LYS A 45 -8.19 14.08 -5.83
C LYS A 45 -7.05 14.95 -6.35
N ARG A 46 -6.78 16.06 -5.70
CA ARG A 46 -5.69 16.94 -6.06
C ARG A 46 -4.34 16.39 -5.61
N ASP A 47 -4.26 15.95 -4.35
CA ASP A 47 -3.08 15.31 -3.78
C ASP A 47 -3.53 14.19 -2.82
N PRO A 48 -3.30 12.90 -3.15
CA PRO A 48 -3.73 11.79 -2.33
C PRO A 48 -3.11 11.78 -0.92
N TYR A 49 -1.97 12.44 -0.72
CA TYR A 49 -1.33 12.57 0.59
C TYR A 49 -2.10 13.49 1.55
N GLU A 50 -3.03 14.31 1.05
CA GLU A 50 -3.92 15.11 1.89
C GLU A 50 -4.85 14.26 2.78
N LEU A 51 -4.92 12.95 2.52
CA LEU A 51 -5.59 11.99 3.38
C LEU A 51 -5.15 12.10 4.85
N ILE A 52 -3.89 12.51 5.11
CA ILE A 52 -3.37 12.71 6.47
C ILE A 52 -4.14 13.77 7.25
N TYR A 53 -4.70 14.78 6.56
CA TYR A 53 -5.44 15.89 7.18
C TYR A 53 -6.95 15.62 7.26
N VAL A 54 -7.44 14.52 6.68
CA VAL A 54 -8.85 14.14 6.75
C VAL A 54 -9.18 13.69 8.18
N LYS A 55 -10.11 14.42 8.84
CA LYS A 55 -10.54 14.13 10.22
C LYS A 55 -11.37 12.87 10.29
N GLU A 56 -12.39 12.78 9.44
CA GLU A 56 -13.29 11.62 9.31
C GLU A 56 -13.08 10.97 7.94
N GLN A 57 -12.35 9.86 7.93
CA GLN A 57 -12.04 9.13 6.71
C GLN A 57 -13.19 8.17 6.39
N THR A 58 -13.92 8.44 5.30
CA THR A 58 -14.87 7.46 4.76
C THR A 58 -14.13 6.45 3.86
N PRO A 59 -14.68 5.24 3.66
CA PRO A 59 -14.08 4.28 2.71
C PRO A 59 -13.90 4.87 1.31
N GLU A 60 -14.82 5.72 0.85
CA GLU A 60 -14.74 6.37 -0.46
C GLU A 60 -13.54 7.30 -0.57
N ILE A 61 -13.29 8.13 0.44
CA ILE A 61 -12.12 9.01 0.49
C ILE A 61 -10.82 8.19 0.50
N CYS A 62 -10.77 7.12 1.31
CA CYS A 62 -9.59 6.26 1.39
C CYS A 62 -9.32 5.54 0.07
N ILE A 63 -10.36 4.99 -0.59
CA ILE A 63 -10.23 4.32 -1.89
C ILE A 63 -9.75 5.30 -2.96
N GLU A 64 -10.28 6.53 -2.98
CA GLU A 64 -9.83 7.56 -3.91
C GLU A 64 -8.34 7.86 -3.75
N ALA A 65 -7.86 7.99 -2.50
CA ALA A 65 -6.45 8.21 -2.21
C ALA A 65 -5.56 7.05 -2.67
N VAL A 66 -5.88 5.81 -2.25
CA VAL A 66 -5.02 4.65 -2.55
C VAL A 66 -5.04 4.26 -4.02
N LYS A 67 -6.08 4.57 -4.78
CA LYS A 67 -6.14 4.37 -6.24
C LYS A 67 -5.17 5.28 -6.99
N GLN A 68 -4.94 6.47 -6.49
CA GLN A 68 -3.99 7.40 -7.08
C GLN A 68 -2.55 7.08 -6.65
N GLU A 69 -2.38 6.78 -5.35
CA GLU A 69 -1.08 6.50 -4.74
C GLU A 69 -1.24 5.47 -3.62
N GLY A 70 -0.85 4.21 -3.89
CA GLY A 70 -1.03 3.07 -2.97
C GLY A 70 -0.34 3.26 -1.62
N MET A 71 0.78 3.98 -1.62
CA MET A 71 1.54 4.26 -0.41
C MET A 71 0.76 5.12 0.60
N THR A 72 -0.30 5.82 0.17
CA THR A 72 -1.20 6.56 1.09
C THR A 72 -1.96 5.66 2.05
N LEU A 73 -1.91 4.33 1.85
CA LEU A 73 -2.41 3.35 2.81
C LEU A 73 -1.81 3.54 4.21
N GLU A 74 -0.60 4.12 4.32
CA GLU A 74 0.03 4.48 5.59
C GLU A 74 -0.86 5.39 6.44
N TYR A 75 -1.62 6.28 5.80
CA TYR A 75 -2.46 7.27 6.48
C TYR A 75 -3.90 6.80 6.70
N VAL A 76 -4.27 5.61 6.21
CA VAL A 76 -5.61 5.04 6.40
C VAL A 76 -5.77 4.54 7.84
N LYS A 77 -6.72 5.17 8.56
CA LYS A 77 -7.02 4.85 9.98
C LYS A 77 -7.66 3.48 10.12
N GLU A 78 -8.70 3.22 9.32
CA GLU A 78 -9.44 1.95 9.29
C GLU A 78 -9.27 1.28 7.93
N GLN A 79 -8.46 0.23 7.91
CA GLN A 79 -8.17 -0.51 6.69
C GLN A 79 -9.22 -1.61 6.48
N THR A 80 -9.99 -1.51 5.40
CA THR A 80 -10.83 -2.61 4.93
C THR A 80 -10.06 -3.47 3.93
N PRO A 81 -10.45 -4.75 3.73
CA PRO A 81 -9.82 -5.60 2.70
C PRO A 81 -9.82 -4.96 1.31
N GLU A 82 -10.92 -4.27 0.94
CA GLU A 82 -11.04 -3.57 -0.33
C GLU A 82 -9.99 -2.46 -0.49
N ILE A 83 -9.83 -1.62 0.53
CA ILE A 83 -8.82 -0.54 0.52
C ILE A 83 -7.41 -1.12 0.40
N CYS A 84 -7.10 -2.20 1.15
CA CYS A 84 -5.79 -2.84 1.10
C CYS A 84 -5.50 -3.46 -0.28
N ILE A 85 -6.49 -4.11 -0.91
CA ILE A 85 -6.36 -4.70 -2.25
C ILE A 85 -6.10 -3.60 -3.28
N GLU A 86 -6.88 -2.51 -3.27
CA GLU A 86 -6.69 -1.40 -4.21
C GLU A 86 -5.30 -0.75 -4.03
N ALA A 87 -4.86 -0.54 -2.79
CA ALA A 87 -3.55 0.01 -2.50
C ALA A 87 -2.41 -0.87 -3.05
N VAL A 88 -2.46 -2.20 -2.77
CA VAL A 88 -1.43 -3.16 -3.22
C VAL A 88 -1.44 -3.34 -4.74
N ARG A 89 -2.59 -3.22 -5.40
CA ARG A 89 -2.67 -3.23 -6.87
C ARG A 89 -2.06 -1.99 -7.49
N GLN A 90 -2.28 -0.83 -6.87
CA GLN A 90 -1.69 0.42 -7.36
C GLN A 90 -0.17 0.42 -7.13
N ASP A 91 0.28 0.03 -5.94
CA ASP A 91 1.70 -0.15 -5.60
C ASP A 91 1.88 -1.38 -4.70
N PRO A 92 2.54 -2.46 -5.17
CA PRO A 92 2.80 -3.65 -4.37
C PRO A 92 3.57 -3.37 -3.06
N TYR A 93 4.35 -2.30 -3.00
CA TYR A 93 5.05 -1.89 -1.78
C TYR A 93 4.11 -1.36 -0.70
N ALA A 94 2.86 -1.00 -1.01
CA ALA A 94 1.84 -0.68 -0.03
C ALA A 94 1.57 -1.82 0.96
N LEU A 95 1.98 -3.06 0.61
CA LEU A 95 1.95 -4.22 1.53
C LEU A 95 2.67 -3.93 2.87
N ALA A 96 3.68 -3.06 2.87
CA ALA A 96 4.39 -2.62 4.07
C ALA A 96 3.47 -2.00 5.12
N PHE A 97 2.40 -1.33 4.68
CA PHE A 97 1.46 -0.61 5.53
C PHE A 97 0.19 -1.40 5.85
N VAL A 98 0.02 -2.61 5.27
CA VAL A 98 -1.13 -3.47 5.56
C VAL A 98 -1.03 -4.00 6.99
N LYS A 99 -2.04 -3.66 7.82
CA LYS A 99 -2.11 -4.07 9.23
C LYS A 99 -2.36 -5.58 9.37
N GLU A 100 -3.35 -6.08 8.64
CA GLU A 100 -3.74 -7.50 8.61
C GLU A 100 -3.52 -8.07 7.21
N GLN A 101 -2.42 -8.79 7.04
CA GLN A 101 -2.07 -9.39 5.76
C GLN A 101 -2.75 -10.74 5.59
N THR A 102 -3.53 -10.90 4.51
CA THR A 102 -4.03 -12.21 4.10
C THR A 102 -3.04 -12.91 3.16
N PHE A 103 -3.15 -14.24 3.08
CA PHE A 103 -2.32 -15.03 2.16
C PHE A 103 -2.47 -14.56 0.70
N GLU A 104 -3.71 -14.33 0.27
CA GLU A 104 -4.05 -13.91 -1.09
C GLU A 104 -3.44 -12.54 -1.43
N LEU A 105 -3.52 -11.59 -0.49
CA LEU A 105 -2.95 -10.26 -0.67
C LEU A 105 -1.42 -10.30 -0.77
N CYS A 106 -0.77 -11.09 0.10
CA CYS A 106 0.68 -11.29 0.03
C CYS A 106 1.09 -11.95 -1.30
N LEU A 107 0.33 -12.94 -1.76
CA LEU A 107 0.59 -13.64 -3.01
C LEU A 107 0.43 -12.70 -4.22
N GLU A 108 -0.59 -11.85 -4.24
CA GLU A 108 -0.78 -10.82 -5.27
C GLU A 108 0.40 -9.85 -5.30
N ALA A 109 0.80 -9.31 -4.15
CA ALA A 109 1.92 -8.38 -4.05
C ALA A 109 3.25 -8.98 -4.58
N VAL A 110 3.59 -10.23 -4.19
CA VAL A 110 4.86 -10.84 -4.60
C VAL A 110 4.85 -11.27 -6.07
N ARG A 111 3.69 -11.52 -6.68
CA ARG A 111 3.57 -11.82 -8.11
C ARG A 111 3.81 -10.58 -8.97
N GLU A 112 3.32 -9.43 -8.53
CA GLU A 112 3.57 -8.15 -9.20
C GLU A 112 5.03 -7.70 -9.00
N ASN A 113 5.54 -7.83 -7.77
CA ASN A 113 6.92 -7.50 -7.44
C ASN A 113 7.47 -8.42 -6.35
N GLY A 114 8.34 -9.38 -6.73
CA GLY A 114 8.91 -10.35 -5.80
C GLY A 114 9.70 -9.74 -4.62
N MET A 115 10.20 -8.50 -4.79
CA MET A 115 10.93 -7.81 -3.72
C MET A 115 10.02 -7.42 -2.55
N THR A 116 8.70 -7.36 -2.74
CA THR A 116 7.72 -7.11 -1.66
C THR A 116 7.68 -8.22 -0.62
N LEU A 117 8.34 -9.35 -0.88
CA LEU A 117 8.57 -10.41 0.10
C LEU A 117 9.21 -9.89 1.40
N GLU A 118 9.96 -8.79 1.32
CA GLU A 118 10.53 -8.10 2.48
C GLU A 118 9.46 -7.74 3.52
N TYR A 119 8.27 -7.36 3.05
CA TYR A 119 7.16 -6.88 3.90
C TYR A 119 6.17 -7.98 4.30
N VAL A 120 6.33 -9.20 3.78
CA VAL A 120 5.47 -10.33 4.14
C VAL A 120 5.78 -10.79 5.56
N LYS A 121 4.78 -10.67 6.46
CA LYS A 121 4.89 -11.04 7.87
C LYS A 121 4.99 -12.55 8.05
N GLU A 122 4.08 -13.29 7.41
CA GLU A 122 4.01 -14.75 7.44
C GLU A 122 4.35 -15.34 6.07
N GLN A 123 5.58 -15.84 5.94
CA GLN A 123 6.07 -16.40 4.69
C GLN A 123 5.75 -17.90 4.63
N THR A 124 4.96 -18.32 3.65
CA THR A 124 4.81 -19.72 3.27
C THR A 124 5.76 -20.06 2.12
N ASP A 125 6.06 -21.35 1.93
CA ASP A 125 6.91 -21.81 0.82
C ASP A 125 6.35 -21.35 -0.54
N LEU A 126 5.03 -21.36 -0.71
CA LEU A 126 4.38 -20.91 -1.95
C LEU A 126 4.61 -19.42 -2.21
N ILE A 127 4.44 -18.56 -1.20
CA ILE A 127 4.71 -17.12 -1.34
C ILE A 127 6.18 -16.89 -1.68
N CYS A 128 7.10 -17.59 -1.00
CA CYS A 128 8.53 -17.49 -1.27
C CYS A 128 8.89 -17.94 -2.69
N LEU A 129 8.32 -19.06 -3.16
CA LEU A 129 8.51 -19.57 -4.52
C LEU A 129 8.02 -18.58 -5.57
N GLU A 130 6.82 -18.03 -5.41
CA GLU A 130 6.30 -17.02 -6.35
C GLU A 130 7.17 -15.75 -6.34
N ALA A 131 7.61 -15.30 -5.17
CA ALA A 131 8.51 -14.15 -5.05
C ALA A 131 9.84 -14.37 -5.80
N VAL A 132 10.50 -15.54 -5.61
CA VAL A 132 11.78 -15.81 -6.27
C VAL A 132 11.64 -16.12 -7.76
N LYS A 133 10.50 -16.62 -8.23
CA LYS A 133 10.17 -16.76 -9.67
C LYS A 133 10.07 -15.40 -10.33
N GLN A 134 9.45 -14.42 -9.65
CA GLN A 134 9.34 -13.06 -10.15
C GLN A 134 10.69 -12.35 -10.11
N SER A 135 11.43 -12.50 -8.98
CA SER A 135 12.76 -11.92 -8.81
C SER A 135 13.65 -12.85 -7.98
N GLY A 136 14.70 -13.44 -8.58
CA GLY A 136 15.66 -14.27 -7.85
C GLY A 136 16.31 -13.53 -6.66
N PHE A 137 16.42 -12.21 -6.74
CA PHE A 137 16.93 -11.39 -5.65
C PHE A 137 16.03 -11.37 -4.41
N ALA A 138 14.73 -11.74 -4.52
CA ALA A 138 13.84 -11.90 -3.38
C ALA A 138 14.33 -12.97 -2.39
N LEU A 139 15.24 -13.87 -2.82
CA LEU A 139 15.87 -14.86 -1.95
C LEU A 139 16.53 -14.26 -0.70
N GLN A 140 17.00 -13.00 -0.78
CA GLN A 140 17.59 -12.31 0.36
C GLN A 140 16.60 -12.11 1.52
N TYR A 141 15.30 -12.04 1.22
CA TYR A 141 14.23 -11.84 2.19
C TYR A 141 13.57 -13.14 2.66
N VAL A 142 13.92 -14.28 2.06
CA VAL A 142 13.38 -15.58 2.47
C VAL A 142 13.91 -15.97 3.84
N LYS A 143 12.99 -16.10 4.82
CA LYS A 143 13.31 -16.47 6.22
C LYS A 143 13.79 -17.92 6.31
N ASN A 144 13.06 -18.85 5.69
CA ASN A 144 13.34 -20.28 5.66
C ASN A 144 13.64 -20.70 4.22
N GLN A 145 14.94 -20.80 3.87
CA GLN A 145 15.35 -21.20 2.54
C GLN A 145 15.27 -22.73 2.42
N THR A 146 14.41 -23.24 1.53
CA THR A 146 14.43 -24.64 1.10
C THR A 146 15.31 -24.80 -0.15
N GLU A 147 15.74 -26.04 -0.43
CA GLU A 147 16.53 -26.33 -1.64
C GLU A 147 15.77 -25.91 -2.92
N GLU A 148 14.46 -26.19 -2.97
CA GLU A 148 13.58 -25.82 -4.09
C GLU A 148 13.54 -24.29 -4.31
N ILE A 149 13.35 -23.52 -3.24
CA ILE A 149 13.32 -22.03 -3.32
C ILE A 149 14.68 -21.49 -3.79
N CYS A 150 15.77 -22.04 -3.27
CA CYS A 150 17.11 -21.63 -3.67
C CYS A 150 17.41 -21.95 -5.13
N LEU A 151 17.04 -23.16 -5.59
CA LEU A 151 17.22 -23.57 -6.99
C LEU A 151 16.41 -22.68 -7.92
N GLU A 152 15.16 -22.39 -7.58
CA GLU A 152 14.30 -21.54 -8.40
C GLU A 152 14.85 -20.12 -8.48
N ALA A 153 15.30 -19.56 -7.36
CA ALA A 153 15.93 -18.23 -7.31
C ALA A 153 17.16 -18.15 -8.22
N VAL A 154 18.05 -19.16 -8.16
CA VAL A 154 19.28 -19.20 -8.98
C VAL A 154 18.98 -19.44 -10.45
N LYS A 155 17.94 -20.23 -10.78
CA LYS A 155 17.49 -20.39 -12.17
C LYS A 155 16.98 -19.07 -12.73
N GLN A 156 16.17 -18.33 -11.94
CA GLN A 156 15.65 -17.03 -12.34
C GLN A 156 16.78 -16.01 -12.50
N ASN A 157 17.73 -15.99 -11.56
CA ASN A 157 18.90 -15.10 -11.61
C ASN A 157 20.13 -15.75 -10.95
N PRO A 158 21.19 -16.10 -11.72
CA PRO A 158 22.40 -16.72 -11.16
C PRO A 158 23.05 -15.92 -10.04
N TYR A 159 22.93 -14.58 -10.03
CA TYR A 159 23.48 -13.73 -8.98
C TYR A 159 22.76 -13.90 -7.63
N ALA A 160 21.57 -14.53 -7.61
CA ALA A 160 20.90 -14.89 -6.36
C ALA A 160 21.70 -15.87 -5.50
N LEU A 161 22.65 -16.59 -6.08
CA LEU A 161 23.56 -17.51 -5.36
C LEU A 161 24.26 -16.84 -4.18
N LYS A 162 24.51 -15.51 -4.24
CA LYS A 162 25.13 -14.77 -3.12
C LYS A 162 24.26 -14.75 -1.86
N TYR A 163 22.91 -14.90 -2.00
CA TYR A 163 21.97 -14.87 -0.89
C TYR A 163 21.63 -16.26 -0.33
N VAL A 164 22.11 -17.33 -0.98
CA VAL A 164 21.94 -18.70 -0.45
C VAL A 164 22.74 -18.84 0.84
N LYS A 165 22.09 -19.29 1.93
CA LYS A 165 22.74 -19.50 3.22
C LYS A 165 23.79 -20.60 3.12
N LYS A 166 24.87 -20.49 3.91
CA LYS A 166 26.05 -21.41 3.81
C LYS A 166 25.69 -22.89 4.04
N THR A 167 24.67 -23.17 4.84
CA THR A 167 24.19 -24.55 5.10
C THR A 167 23.68 -25.23 3.83
N ASP A 168 23.07 -24.47 2.94
CA ASP A 168 22.38 -24.98 1.76
C ASP A 168 23.25 -24.95 0.50
N ARG A 169 24.29 -24.09 0.46
CA ARG A 169 25.23 -23.99 -0.66
C ARG A 169 25.92 -25.32 -1.02
N ARG A 170 26.27 -26.14 -0.01
CA ARG A 170 26.93 -27.43 -0.25
C ARG A 170 26.02 -28.47 -0.90
N ASN A 171 24.74 -28.41 -0.63
CA ASN A 171 23.75 -29.31 -1.21
C ASN A 171 23.40 -28.88 -2.65
N LEU A 172 23.21 -27.58 -2.88
CA LEU A 172 22.96 -27.01 -4.21
C LEU A 172 24.06 -27.29 -5.21
N LEU A 173 25.34 -27.21 -4.81
CA LEU A 173 26.48 -27.49 -5.69
C LEU A 173 26.67 -29.00 -6.01
N ARG A 174 25.93 -29.88 -5.33
CA ARG A 174 25.91 -31.35 -5.64
C ARG A 174 24.76 -31.70 -6.56
N SER A 175 23.75 -30.85 -6.72
CA SER A 175 22.55 -31.07 -7.52
C SER A 175 22.63 -30.43 -8.93
N CYS A 176 23.67 -29.61 -9.17
CA CYS A 176 24.06 -29.07 -10.49
C CYS A 176 25.20 -29.88 -11.10
#